data_d4b77c990a723e227521bea3e5951341
#
_entry.id   d4b77c990a723e227521bea3e5951341
#
_cell.length_a   1.000
_cell.length_b   1.000
_cell.length_c   1.000
_cell.angle_alpha   90.00
_cell.angle_beta   90.00
_cell.angle_gamma   90.00
#
_symmetry.space_group_name_H-M   'P 1'
#
loop_
_entity.id
_entity.type
_entity.pdbx_description
1 polymer ?
#
loop_
_entity_poly.entity_id
_entity_poly.type
_entity_poly.pdbx_seq_one_letter_code
_entity_poly.pdbx_strand_id
1 'polypeptide(L)'
;MFRSERKIMKILAIESSCDETAAAVVEDGRNIISSVVASQVEEHKLYGGVVPEIASRRHAEAIVPVVRQALEDADCRLSDIDAIGVTYAPGLIGALLVGVNFAKGLSLATGIPLVPVHHLRSHIASNYISNNELKPPFLCLVVSGGHSHIVMVEDYTKMKIIGKTRDDAAGEAFDKAARTMGMPYPGGIEMDRVAENGNPFAFKLPRPAVHDAPYDFSFSGLKTAVINLIHNSAQKGVELNKADVCASFRYAVVDCLVTNFIKAAEDLGQKKLVIAGGVSANSLLRRTLAEECKKRDWEMYMPEKSLCGDNAAMVGSQGYYEFLSGNIAGTNLNAFATMSIEKG
;
A
#
# COMPACT_ATOMS: atom_id res chain seq x y z
N MET A 1 3.17 11.61 43.77
CA MET A 1 3.79 11.41 42.45
C MET A 1 2.64 11.28 41.47
N PHE A 2 2.15 12.40 40.93
CA PHE A 2 1.04 12.41 39.99
C PHE A 2 1.55 11.85 38.66
N ARG A 3 1.07 10.67 38.22
CA ARG A 3 1.12 10.28 36.81
C ARG A 3 0.29 11.37 36.10
N SER A 4 0.93 12.23 35.32
CA SER A 4 0.19 13.03 34.33
C SER A 4 -0.55 12.01 33.44
N GLU A 5 -1.87 12.07 33.48
CA GLU A 5 -2.67 11.29 32.51
C GLU A 5 -2.18 11.67 31.13
N ARG A 6 -1.64 10.73 30.40
CA ARG A 6 -1.18 10.95 29.02
C ARG A 6 -2.44 11.31 28.22
N LYS A 7 -2.51 12.56 27.75
CA LYS A 7 -3.62 12.97 26.90
C LYS A 7 -3.66 12.07 25.67
N ILE A 8 -4.78 11.39 25.47
CA ILE A 8 -5.07 10.60 24.26
C ILE A 8 -5.15 11.57 23.09
N MET A 9 -4.47 11.27 22.00
CA MET A 9 -4.40 12.09 20.80
C MET A 9 -5.23 11.48 19.67
N LYS A 10 -6.10 12.28 19.05
CA LYS A 10 -6.95 11.87 17.92
C LYS A 10 -6.52 12.56 16.63
N ILE A 11 -6.25 11.77 15.61
CA ILE A 11 -5.92 12.24 14.27
C ILE A 11 -7.11 11.99 13.34
N LEU A 12 -7.64 13.05 12.72
CA LEU A 12 -8.53 12.94 11.57
C LEU A 12 -7.67 12.76 10.33
N ALA A 13 -7.79 11.63 9.69
CA ALA A 13 -6.97 11.25 8.54
C ALA A 13 -7.76 11.24 7.24
N ILE A 14 -7.12 11.64 6.14
CA ILE A 14 -7.72 11.74 4.80
C ILE A 14 -6.79 11.08 3.79
N GLU A 15 -7.33 10.12 3.01
CA GLU A 15 -6.67 9.45 1.89
C GLU A 15 -7.44 9.72 0.60
N SER A 16 -6.73 10.13 -0.44
CA SER A 16 -7.29 10.35 -1.78
C SER A 16 -6.25 10.19 -2.90
N SER A 17 -5.24 9.35 -2.70
CA SER A 17 -4.09 9.29 -3.64
C SER A 17 -4.38 8.54 -4.95
N CYS A 18 -5.40 7.69 -5.02
CA CYS A 18 -5.71 6.86 -6.18
C CYS A 18 -7.21 6.79 -6.47
N ASP A 19 -7.87 5.68 -6.17
CA ASP A 19 -9.28 5.42 -6.46
C ASP A 19 -10.15 5.18 -5.19
N GLU A 20 -9.59 5.36 -4.00
CA GLU A 20 -10.30 5.36 -2.72
C GLU A 20 -10.35 6.76 -2.12
N THR A 21 -11.57 7.27 -1.84
CA THR A 21 -11.75 8.42 -0.96
C THR A 21 -11.99 7.89 0.44
N ALA A 22 -11.08 8.14 1.37
CA ALA A 22 -11.24 7.63 2.73
C ALA A 22 -10.99 8.69 3.79
N ALA A 23 -11.69 8.54 4.92
CA ALA A 23 -11.43 9.28 6.15
C ALA A 23 -11.52 8.35 7.36
N ALA A 24 -10.72 8.64 8.38
CA ALA A 24 -10.68 7.86 9.62
C ALA A 24 -10.35 8.77 10.82
N VAL A 25 -10.81 8.37 11.99
CA VAL A 25 -10.33 8.91 13.27
C VAL A 25 -9.48 7.84 13.94
N VAL A 26 -8.21 8.14 14.17
CA VAL A 26 -7.23 7.24 14.76
C VAL A 26 -6.69 7.83 16.05
N GLU A 27 -6.69 7.01 17.11
CA GLU A 27 -6.24 7.36 18.43
C GLU A 27 -4.83 6.80 18.69
N ASP A 28 -3.92 7.67 19.16
CA ASP A 28 -2.52 7.35 19.50
C ASP A 28 -1.76 6.57 18.41
N GLY A 29 -2.20 6.73 17.14
CA GLY A 29 -1.61 6.10 15.97
C GLY A 29 -1.81 4.59 15.85
N ARG A 30 -2.58 3.97 16.76
CA ARG A 30 -2.74 2.51 16.84
C ARG A 30 -4.17 2.02 16.95
N ASN A 31 -5.09 2.84 17.45
CA ASN A 31 -6.48 2.46 17.62
C ASN A 31 -7.34 3.16 16.57
N ILE A 32 -8.04 2.37 15.76
CA ILE A 32 -9.04 2.90 14.83
C ILE A 32 -10.33 3.14 15.62
N ILE A 33 -10.77 4.41 15.67
CA ILE A 33 -12.07 4.76 16.23
C ILE A 33 -13.15 4.68 15.16
N SER A 34 -12.83 5.20 13.96
CA SER A 34 -13.68 5.07 12.78
C SER A 34 -12.82 4.95 11.51
N SER A 35 -13.36 4.30 10.48
CA SER A 35 -12.72 4.24 9.16
C SER A 35 -13.79 4.07 8.09
N VAL A 36 -13.88 5.05 7.19
CA VAL A 36 -14.84 5.10 6.10
C VAL A 36 -14.09 5.14 4.78
N VAL A 37 -14.47 4.28 3.84
CA VAL A 37 -13.88 4.20 2.51
C VAL A 37 -14.98 4.23 1.45
N ALA A 38 -14.92 5.19 0.55
CA ALA A 38 -15.72 5.25 -0.66
C ALA A 38 -14.83 4.86 -1.86
N SER A 39 -14.92 3.58 -2.27
CA SER A 39 -14.13 3.04 -3.37
C SER A 39 -14.76 3.30 -4.73
N GLN A 40 -13.94 3.62 -5.71
CA GLN A 40 -14.32 3.86 -7.10
C GLN A 40 -14.04 2.64 -7.99
N VAL A 41 -13.61 1.51 -7.41
CA VAL A 41 -13.22 0.29 -8.13
C VAL A 41 -14.30 -0.18 -9.11
N GLU A 42 -15.59 -0.16 -8.71
CA GLU A 42 -16.69 -0.61 -9.58
C GLU A 42 -16.84 0.27 -10.83
N GLU A 43 -16.59 1.56 -10.73
CA GLU A 43 -16.59 2.46 -11.88
C GLU A 43 -15.35 2.23 -12.76
N HIS A 44 -14.18 2.10 -12.16
CA HIS A 44 -12.93 1.90 -12.89
C HIS A 44 -12.82 0.52 -13.55
N LYS A 45 -13.57 -0.49 -13.10
CA LYS A 45 -13.70 -1.79 -13.78
C LYS A 45 -14.18 -1.62 -15.22
N LEU A 46 -15.07 -0.66 -15.48
CA LEU A 46 -15.61 -0.40 -16.82
C LEU A 46 -14.53 0.03 -17.82
N TYR A 47 -13.45 0.62 -17.33
CA TYR A 47 -12.31 1.12 -18.12
C TYR A 47 -11.11 0.17 -18.08
N GLY A 48 -11.19 -0.90 -17.28
CA GLY A 48 -10.09 -1.87 -17.10
C GLY A 48 -8.91 -1.31 -16.30
N GLY A 49 -9.13 -0.28 -15.47
CA GLY A 49 -8.14 0.35 -14.59
C GLY A 49 -8.49 1.80 -14.30
N VAL A 50 -7.73 2.42 -13.40
CA VAL A 50 -8.00 3.78 -12.92
C VAL A 50 -7.86 4.82 -14.04
N VAL A 51 -8.85 5.70 -14.17
CA VAL A 51 -8.85 6.88 -15.04
C VAL A 51 -8.67 8.13 -14.17
N PRO A 52 -7.49 8.80 -14.19
CA PRO A 52 -7.15 9.84 -13.24
C PRO A 52 -8.14 11.02 -13.17
N GLU A 53 -8.73 11.42 -14.30
CA GLU A 53 -9.68 12.51 -14.36
C GLU A 53 -11.01 12.13 -13.69
N ILE A 54 -11.49 10.91 -13.91
CA ILE A 54 -12.70 10.38 -13.26
C ILE A 54 -12.44 10.29 -11.75
N ALA A 55 -11.29 9.73 -11.35
CA ALA A 55 -10.92 9.62 -9.94
C ALA A 55 -10.96 10.98 -9.24
N SER A 56 -10.35 12.00 -9.81
CA SER A 56 -10.33 13.36 -9.23
C SER A 56 -11.73 13.93 -9.02
N ARG A 57 -12.63 13.75 -9.97
CA ARG A 57 -14.03 14.21 -9.86
C ARG A 57 -14.79 13.49 -8.75
N ARG A 58 -14.63 12.17 -8.65
CA ARG A 58 -15.27 11.37 -7.60
C ARG A 58 -14.76 11.71 -6.22
N HIS A 59 -13.47 11.98 -6.06
CA HIS A 59 -12.93 12.48 -4.80
C HIS A 59 -13.59 13.80 -4.38
N ALA A 60 -13.77 14.75 -5.30
CA ALA A 60 -14.41 16.02 -5.00
C ALA A 60 -15.88 15.87 -4.55
N GLU A 61 -16.58 14.89 -5.12
CA GLU A 61 -17.97 14.57 -4.74
C GLU A 61 -18.05 13.86 -3.38
N ALA A 62 -17.09 12.95 -3.09
CA ALA A 62 -17.15 12.04 -1.94
C ALA A 62 -16.50 12.58 -0.66
N ILE A 63 -15.54 13.52 -0.74
CA ILE A 63 -14.69 13.87 0.41
C ILE A 63 -15.46 14.43 1.60
N VAL A 64 -16.45 15.30 1.34
CA VAL A 64 -17.26 15.91 2.41
C VAL A 64 -18.12 14.87 3.14
N PRO A 65 -18.95 14.06 2.46
CA PRO A 65 -19.76 13.03 3.12
C PRO A 65 -18.89 11.98 3.83
N VAL A 66 -17.75 11.57 3.25
CA VAL A 66 -16.86 10.56 3.85
C VAL A 66 -16.23 11.09 5.15
N VAL A 67 -15.74 12.33 5.16
CA VAL A 67 -15.19 12.94 6.39
C VAL A 67 -16.26 13.15 7.46
N ARG A 68 -17.46 13.58 7.07
CA ARG A 68 -18.58 13.72 8.01
C ARG A 68 -18.93 12.38 8.64
N GLN A 69 -19.09 11.33 7.83
CA GLN A 69 -19.39 10.00 8.32
C GLN A 69 -18.31 9.46 9.26
N ALA A 70 -17.03 9.68 8.95
CA ALA A 70 -15.94 9.26 9.82
C ALA A 70 -15.98 9.94 11.21
N LEU A 71 -16.35 11.22 11.28
CA LEU A 71 -16.53 11.93 12.55
C LEU A 71 -17.77 11.43 13.30
N GLU A 72 -18.89 11.22 12.60
CA GLU A 72 -20.12 10.68 13.18
C GLU A 72 -19.93 9.27 13.76
N ASP A 73 -19.28 8.39 13.01
CA ASP A 73 -18.98 7.01 13.45
C ASP A 73 -18.00 6.97 14.64
N ALA A 74 -17.16 8.00 14.77
CA ALA A 74 -16.24 8.17 15.90
C ALA A 74 -16.88 8.84 17.12
N ASP A 75 -18.11 9.30 17.03
CA ASP A 75 -18.75 10.19 18.01
C ASP A 75 -17.85 11.39 18.39
N CYS A 76 -17.21 12.00 17.37
CA CYS A 76 -16.26 13.08 17.52
C CYS A 76 -16.73 14.34 16.78
N ARG A 77 -16.49 15.48 17.41
CA ARG A 77 -16.55 16.80 16.76
C ARG A 77 -15.15 17.21 16.33
N LEU A 78 -15.05 18.18 15.41
CA LEU A 78 -13.75 18.75 15.01
C LEU A 78 -12.95 19.31 16.20
N SER A 79 -13.62 19.81 17.24
CA SER A 79 -12.98 20.27 18.47
C SER A 79 -12.25 19.17 19.26
N ASP A 80 -12.57 17.92 18.99
CA ASP A 80 -12.01 16.76 19.69
C ASP A 80 -10.79 16.18 18.94
N ILE A 81 -10.43 16.77 17.77
CA ILE A 81 -9.35 16.36 16.89
C ILE A 81 -8.09 17.19 17.19
N ASP A 82 -6.97 16.52 17.42
CA ASP A 82 -5.68 17.17 17.74
C ASP A 82 -4.86 17.51 16.48
N ALA A 83 -5.01 16.76 15.37
CA ALA A 83 -4.37 17.08 14.09
C ALA A 83 -5.13 16.46 12.90
N ILE A 84 -4.94 17.05 11.71
CA ILE A 84 -5.47 16.55 10.44
C ILE A 84 -4.31 15.98 9.63
N GLY A 85 -4.28 14.65 9.45
CA GLY A 85 -3.35 13.96 8.57
C GLY A 85 -3.92 13.85 7.16
N VAL A 86 -3.13 14.20 6.15
CA VAL A 86 -3.55 14.06 4.75
C VAL A 86 -2.45 13.49 3.88
N THR A 87 -2.80 12.54 3.03
CA THR A 87 -1.89 12.04 2.02
C THR A 87 -1.60 13.12 0.99
N TYR A 88 -0.31 13.48 0.85
CA TYR A 88 0.12 14.55 -0.07
C TYR A 88 1.03 14.04 -1.19
N ALA A 89 1.62 12.86 -1.05
CA ALA A 89 2.53 12.23 -2.01
C ALA A 89 2.78 10.75 -1.66
N PRO A 90 3.19 9.91 -2.65
CA PRO A 90 2.90 10.02 -4.07
C PRO A 90 1.46 9.60 -4.40
N GLY A 91 1.02 9.89 -5.65
CA GLY A 91 -0.29 9.46 -6.13
C GLY A 91 -0.74 10.22 -7.38
N LEU A 92 -1.99 10.05 -7.77
CA LEU A 92 -2.60 10.79 -8.87
C LEU A 92 -2.76 12.26 -8.47
N ILE A 93 -2.08 13.16 -9.18
CA ILE A 93 -1.97 14.57 -8.76
C ILE A 93 -3.33 15.25 -8.56
N GLY A 94 -4.30 15.02 -9.46
CA GLY A 94 -5.62 15.60 -9.34
C GLY A 94 -6.40 15.07 -8.13
N ALA A 95 -6.28 13.79 -7.83
CA ALA A 95 -6.87 13.14 -6.67
C ALA A 95 -6.25 13.63 -5.35
N LEU A 96 -4.92 13.66 -5.26
CA LEU A 96 -4.18 14.22 -4.11
C LEU A 96 -4.56 15.68 -3.83
N LEU A 97 -4.70 16.50 -4.88
CA LEU A 97 -5.07 17.91 -4.74
C LEU A 97 -6.44 18.08 -4.09
N VAL A 98 -7.39 17.18 -4.32
CA VAL A 98 -8.71 17.23 -3.66
C VAL A 98 -8.53 17.07 -2.14
N GLY A 99 -7.87 16.00 -1.68
CA GLY A 99 -7.63 15.75 -0.26
C GLY A 99 -6.81 16.85 0.40
N VAL A 100 -5.70 17.26 -0.22
CA VAL A 100 -4.81 18.30 0.31
C VAL A 100 -5.53 19.64 0.44
N ASN A 101 -6.30 20.09 -0.57
CA ASN A 101 -7.00 21.37 -0.48
C ASN A 101 -8.17 21.32 0.52
N PHE A 102 -8.87 20.20 0.60
CA PHE A 102 -9.89 20.01 1.62
C PHE A 102 -9.30 20.09 3.04
N ALA A 103 -8.22 19.34 3.31
CA ALA A 103 -7.54 19.36 4.60
C ALA A 103 -6.98 20.74 4.97
N LYS A 104 -6.41 21.47 4.00
CA LYS A 104 -5.96 22.87 4.19
C LYS A 104 -7.12 23.80 4.56
N GLY A 105 -8.24 23.70 3.85
CA GLY A 105 -9.43 24.48 4.14
C GLY A 105 -9.97 24.20 5.54
N LEU A 106 -10.00 22.93 5.92
CA LEU A 106 -10.44 22.52 7.26
C LEU A 106 -9.48 23.01 8.35
N SER A 107 -8.17 22.86 8.16
CA SER A 107 -7.14 23.38 9.08
C SER A 107 -7.22 24.91 9.23
N LEU A 108 -7.39 25.64 8.12
CA LEU A 108 -7.52 27.09 8.16
C LEU A 108 -8.78 27.55 8.92
N ALA A 109 -9.90 26.85 8.73
CA ALA A 109 -11.16 27.21 9.37
C ALA A 109 -11.21 26.89 10.86
N THR A 110 -10.49 25.85 11.31
CA THR A 110 -10.55 25.33 12.69
C THR A 110 -9.32 25.64 13.53
N GLY A 111 -8.20 25.98 12.90
CA GLY A 111 -6.90 26.13 13.57
C GLY A 111 -6.22 24.79 13.91
N ILE A 112 -6.81 23.64 13.54
CA ILE A 112 -6.23 22.33 13.80
C ILE A 112 -4.96 22.15 12.96
N PRO A 113 -3.82 21.68 13.54
CA PRO A 113 -2.58 21.46 12.82
C PRO A 113 -2.74 20.50 11.62
N LEU A 114 -2.11 20.84 10.49
CA LEU A 114 -2.10 20.03 9.28
C LEU A 114 -0.81 19.20 9.21
N VAL A 115 -0.94 17.90 9.04
CA VAL A 115 0.17 16.95 8.98
C VAL A 115 0.26 16.34 7.59
N PRO A 116 1.35 16.60 6.84
CA PRO A 116 1.58 15.97 5.55
C PRO A 116 1.99 14.51 5.76
N VAL A 117 1.33 13.57 5.09
CA VAL A 117 1.60 12.16 5.24
C VAL A 117 1.97 11.54 3.90
N HIS A 118 3.08 10.80 3.87
CA HIS A 118 3.53 10.10 2.68
C HIS A 118 2.80 8.77 2.54
N HIS A 119 2.13 8.53 1.40
CA HIS A 119 1.29 7.35 1.12
C HIS A 119 1.98 6.00 1.42
N LEU A 120 3.23 5.81 0.98
CA LEU A 120 3.94 4.54 1.22
C LEU A 120 4.35 4.36 2.68
N ARG A 121 4.62 5.45 3.42
CA ARG A 121 4.84 5.38 4.87
C ARG A 121 3.55 4.97 5.58
N SER A 122 2.40 5.44 5.11
CA SER A 122 1.09 5.03 5.63
C SER A 122 0.86 3.52 5.47
N HIS A 123 1.17 2.94 4.31
CA HIS A 123 1.10 1.49 4.14
C HIS A 123 1.95 0.73 5.17
N ILE A 124 3.17 1.20 5.46
CA ILE A 124 3.99 0.60 6.52
C ILE A 124 3.29 0.74 7.87
N ALA A 125 2.73 1.91 8.16
CA ALA A 125 2.08 2.23 9.42
C ALA A 125 0.80 1.40 9.69
N SER A 126 0.16 0.83 8.66
CA SER A 126 -0.95 -0.13 8.85
C SER A 126 -0.56 -1.30 9.75
N ASN A 127 0.73 -1.66 9.77
CA ASN A 127 1.24 -2.70 10.66
C ASN A 127 1.28 -2.28 12.13
N TYR A 128 1.40 -0.99 12.44
CA TYR A 128 1.34 -0.51 13.83
C TYR A 128 -0.06 -0.63 14.42
N ILE A 129 -1.09 -0.60 13.58
CA ILE A 129 -2.48 -0.84 13.95
C ILE A 129 -2.70 -2.33 14.20
N SER A 130 -2.25 -3.17 13.26
CA SER A 130 -2.45 -4.62 13.32
C SER A 130 -1.61 -5.32 14.40
N ASN A 131 -0.47 -4.72 14.75
CA ASN A 131 0.53 -5.31 15.64
C ASN A 131 1.02 -4.26 16.65
N ASN A 132 0.36 -4.17 17.78
CA ASN A 132 0.60 -3.12 18.78
C ASN A 132 2.02 -3.14 19.38
N GLU A 133 2.70 -4.28 19.35
CA GLU A 133 4.07 -4.44 19.82
C GLU A 133 5.14 -4.03 18.79
N LEU A 134 4.76 -3.91 17.52
CA LEU A 134 5.72 -3.57 16.45
C LEU A 134 6.30 -2.17 16.66
N LYS A 135 7.64 -2.12 16.68
CA LYS A 135 8.43 -0.89 16.79
C LYS A 135 9.64 -0.97 15.86
N PRO A 136 10.07 0.14 15.27
CA PRO A 136 11.36 0.20 14.57
C PRO A 136 12.55 -0.20 15.50
N PRO A 137 13.70 -0.65 14.95
CA PRO A 137 13.95 -0.83 13.53
C PRO A 137 13.46 -2.18 13.00
N PHE A 138 13.13 -2.22 11.69
CA PHE A 138 12.77 -3.44 10.95
C PHE A 138 12.96 -3.26 9.43
N LEU A 139 13.00 -4.37 8.69
CA LEU A 139 13.00 -4.35 7.22
C LEU A 139 11.58 -4.58 6.71
N CYS A 140 11.11 -3.73 5.80
CA CYS A 140 9.75 -3.80 5.24
C CYS A 140 9.77 -4.01 3.73
N LEU A 141 9.01 -5.00 3.25
CA LEU A 141 8.69 -5.15 1.83
C LEU A 141 7.37 -4.42 1.55
N VAL A 142 7.46 -3.25 0.91
CA VAL A 142 6.30 -2.44 0.49
C VAL A 142 5.95 -2.80 -0.95
N VAL A 143 4.80 -3.44 -1.18
CA VAL A 143 4.35 -3.90 -2.49
C VAL A 143 2.90 -3.50 -2.76
N SER A 144 2.70 -2.66 -3.78
CA SER A 144 1.41 -2.10 -4.16
C SER A 144 1.22 -2.10 -5.68
N GLY A 145 0.14 -1.47 -6.18
CA GLY A 145 -0.10 -1.26 -7.60
C GLY A 145 1.02 -0.48 -8.29
N GLY A 146 1.55 0.57 -7.64
CA GLY A 146 2.56 1.46 -8.23
C GLY A 146 3.97 1.29 -7.69
N HIS A 147 4.19 0.52 -6.63
CA HIS A 147 5.48 0.46 -5.95
C HIS A 147 5.87 -0.95 -5.51
N SER A 148 7.16 -1.27 -5.62
CA SER A 148 7.77 -2.47 -5.05
C SER A 148 9.13 -2.09 -4.49
N HIS A 149 9.20 -1.92 -3.17
CA HIS A 149 10.39 -1.47 -2.45
C HIS A 149 10.74 -2.38 -1.28
N ILE A 150 12.04 -2.57 -1.02
CA ILE A 150 12.55 -3.04 0.26
C ILE A 150 13.03 -1.80 1.02
N VAL A 151 12.47 -1.57 2.19
CA VAL A 151 12.69 -0.36 2.99
C VAL A 151 13.21 -0.72 4.37
N MET A 152 14.36 -0.17 4.74
CA MET A 152 14.80 -0.17 6.13
C MET A 152 14.05 0.94 6.86
N VAL A 153 13.27 0.58 7.85
CA VAL A 153 12.58 1.48 8.75
C VAL A 153 13.44 1.61 10.01
N GLU A 154 14.21 2.70 10.08
CA GLU A 154 15.12 2.96 11.20
C GLU A 154 14.36 3.55 12.40
N ASP A 155 13.35 4.40 12.12
CA ASP A 155 12.42 4.99 13.08
C ASP A 155 11.07 5.24 12.38
N TYR A 156 10.04 5.62 13.11
CA TYR A 156 8.68 5.85 12.59
C TYR A 156 8.62 6.86 11.43
N THR A 157 9.56 7.80 11.38
CA THR A 157 9.66 8.83 10.32
C THR A 157 10.98 8.78 9.55
N LYS A 158 11.86 7.80 9.84
CA LYS A 158 13.15 7.67 9.19
C LYS A 158 13.25 6.35 8.43
N MET A 159 13.22 6.43 7.11
CA MET A 159 13.17 5.29 6.21
C MET A 159 14.21 5.40 5.12
N LYS A 160 14.78 4.25 4.69
CA LYS A 160 15.80 4.17 3.64
C LYS A 160 15.44 3.06 2.66
N ILE A 161 15.46 3.34 1.37
CA ILE A 161 15.28 2.35 0.31
C ILE A 161 16.53 1.49 0.20
N ILE A 162 16.36 0.16 0.34
CA ILE A 162 17.43 -0.83 0.17
C ILE A 162 17.36 -1.47 -1.21
N GLY A 163 16.15 -1.67 -1.74
CA GLY A 163 15.91 -2.21 -3.08
C GLY A 163 14.58 -1.69 -3.62
N LYS A 164 14.45 -1.64 -4.93
CA LYS A 164 13.23 -1.16 -5.60
C LYS A 164 13.04 -1.82 -6.96
N THR A 165 11.83 -1.75 -7.51
CA THR A 165 11.61 -2.15 -8.90
C THR A 165 12.30 -1.18 -9.87
N ARG A 166 12.82 -1.73 -10.96
CA ARG A 166 13.45 -0.99 -12.08
C ARG A 166 12.49 -0.70 -13.22
N ASP A 167 11.31 -1.34 -13.19
CA ASP A 167 10.28 -1.23 -14.23
C ASP A 167 8.88 -1.29 -13.59
N ASP A 168 7.99 -2.18 -14.08
CA ASP A 168 6.64 -2.32 -13.53
C ASP A 168 6.71 -2.68 -12.02
N ALA A 169 5.76 -2.19 -11.23
CA ALA A 169 5.54 -2.69 -9.87
C ALA A 169 4.87 -4.09 -9.91
N ALA A 170 4.99 -4.84 -8.80
CA ALA A 170 4.40 -6.19 -8.73
C ALA A 170 2.88 -6.18 -8.95
N GLY A 171 2.15 -5.23 -8.33
CA GLY A 171 0.70 -5.11 -8.52
C GLY A 171 0.33 -4.74 -9.95
N GLU A 172 1.04 -3.80 -10.55
CA GLU A 172 0.87 -3.44 -11.96
C GLU A 172 1.12 -4.64 -12.90
N ALA A 173 2.12 -5.47 -12.59
CA ALA A 173 2.39 -6.68 -13.35
C ALA A 173 1.24 -7.69 -13.24
N PHE A 174 0.65 -7.85 -12.03
CA PHE A 174 -0.55 -8.66 -11.83
C PHE A 174 -1.74 -8.13 -12.64
N ASP A 175 -2.03 -6.84 -12.57
CA ASP A 175 -3.18 -6.23 -13.27
C ASP A 175 -3.03 -6.34 -14.79
N LYS A 176 -1.83 -6.10 -15.33
CA LYS A 176 -1.55 -6.21 -16.77
C LYS A 176 -1.66 -7.66 -17.27
N ALA A 177 -1.14 -8.63 -16.49
CA ALA A 177 -1.25 -10.06 -16.84
C ALA A 177 -2.72 -10.53 -16.76
N ALA A 178 -3.45 -10.14 -15.70
CA ALA A 178 -4.86 -10.46 -15.52
C ALA A 178 -5.73 -9.90 -16.67
N ARG A 179 -5.49 -8.64 -17.06
CA ARG A 179 -6.18 -8.02 -18.20
C ARG A 179 -5.99 -8.80 -19.50
N THR A 180 -4.78 -9.28 -19.77
CA THR A 180 -4.49 -10.11 -20.97
C THR A 180 -5.28 -11.42 -20.96
N MET A 181 -5.61 -11.95 -19.79
CA MET A 181 -6.44 -13.15 -19.61
C MET A 181 -7.96 -12.84 -19.53
N GLY A 182 -8.37 -11.60 -19.78
CA GLY A 182 -9.77 -11.19 -19.70
C GLY A 182 -10.34 -11.23 -18.28
N MET A 183 -9.51 -11.01 -17.27
CA MET A 183 -9.95 -10.88 -15.88
C MET A 183 -10.33 -9.44 -15.55
N PRO A 184 -11.28 -9.22 -14.61
CA PRO A 184 -11.69 -7.88 -14.20
C PRO A 184 -10.58 -7.17 -13.39
N TYR A 185 -10.66 -5.85 -13.33
CA TYR A 185 -9.88 -5.02 -12.40
C TYR A 185 -10.52 -5.02 -10.99
N PRO A 186 -9.74 -5.04 -9.88
CA PRO A 186 -8.27 -5.23 -9.81
C PRO A 186 -7.87 -6.68 -10.07
N GLY A 187 -6.97 -6.86 -11.03
CA GLY A 187 -6.61 -8.18 -11.52
C GLY A 187 -5.83 -9.03 -10.51
N GLY A 188 -5.06 -8.41 -9.62
CA GLY A 188 -4.24 -9.11 -8.64
C GLY A 188 -5.06 -9.97 -7.68
N ILE A 189 -6.22 -9.48 -7.21
CA ILE A 189 -7.12 -10.21 -6.30
C ILE A 189 -7.72 -11.43 -7.01
N GLU A 190 -8.23 -11.22 -8.22
CA GLU A 190 -8.85 -12.31 -8.98
C GLU A 190 -7.83 -13.36 -9.39
N MET A 191 -6.63 -12.94 -9.79
CA MET A 191 -5.54 -13.85 -10.13
C MET A 191 -5.11 -14.68 -8.92
N ASP A 192 -5.00 -14.10 -7.73
CA ASP A 192 -4.66 -14.83 -6.50
C ASP A 192 -5.71 -15.91 -6.20
N ARG A 193 -7.01 -15.56 -6.32
CA ARG A 193 -8.14 -16.48 -6.13
C ARG A 193 -8.13 -17.65 -7.10
N VAL A 194 -7.94 -17.38 -8.40
CA VAL A 194 -7.95 -18.42 -9.45
C VAL A 194 -6.72 -19.32 -9.34
N ALA A 195 -5.57 -18.75 -8.98
CA ALA A 195 -4.29 -19.46 -8.82
C ALA A 195 -4.30 -20.54 -7.73
N GLU A 196 -5.21 -20.47 -6.75
CA GLU A 196 -5.31 -21.51 -5.71
C GLU A 196 -5.64 -22.90 -6.26
N ASN A 197 -6.30 -22.99 -7.43
CA ASN A 197 -6.69 -24.22 -8.08
C ASN A 197 -5.74 -24.64 -9.19
N GLY A 198 -4.61 -23.93 -9.39
CA GLY A 198 -3.67 -24.18 -10.48
C GLY A 198 -2.35 -24.80 -10.02
N ASN A 199 -1.64 -25.39 -10.98
CA ASN A 199 -0.29 -25.90 -10.79
C ASN A 199 0.73 -24.77 -11.00
N PRO A 200 1.49 -24.34 -9.98
CA PRO A 200 2.47 -23.25 -10.08
C PRO A 200 3.69 -23.59 -10.96
N PHE A 201 3.87 -24.85 -11.31
CA PHE A 201 4.99 -25.35 -12.14
C PHE A 201 4.57 -25.77 -13.53
N ALA A 202 3.31 -25.52 -13.93
CA ALA A 202 2.82 -25.86 -15.27
C ALA A 202 3.54 -25.09 -16.38
N PHE A 203 3.92 -23.84 -16.11
CA PHE A 203 4.64 -22.98 -17.05
C PHE A 203 5.90 -22.43 -16.42
N LYS A 204 7.05 -22.65 -17.11
CA LYS A 204 8.33 -22.08 -16.69
C LYS A 204 8.42 -20.63 -17.14
N LEU A 205 8.18 -19.68 -16.22
CA LEU A 205 8.34 -18.26 -16.46
C LEU A 205 9.76 -17.79 -16.09
N PRO A 206 10.27 -16.72 -16.74
CA PRO A 206 11.59 -16.19 -16.42
C PRO A 206 11.65 -15.68 -14.98
N ARG A 207 12.85 -15.72 -14.39
CA ARG A 207 13.16 -15.08 -13.10
C ARG A 207 14.10 -13.92 -13.39
N PRO A 208 13.57 -12.70 -13.53
CA PRO A 208 14.41 -11.54 -13.80
C PRO A 208 15.35 -11.28 -12.61
N ALA A 209 16.64 -11.14 -12.89
CA ALA A 209 17.63 -10.72 -11.92
C ALA A 209 18.23 -9.38 -12.36
N VAL A 210 18.39 -8.46 -11.43
CA VAL A 210 19.08 -7.19 -11.66
C VAL A 210 20.53 -7.37 -11.24
N HIS A 211 21.44 -7.51 -12.21
CA HIS A 211 22.83 -7.90 -11.94
C HIS A 211 23.60 -6.89 -11.06
N ASP A 212 23.32 -5.59 -11.23
CA ASP A 212 24.06 -4.51 -10.55
C ASP A 212 23.44 -4.11 -9.20
N ALA A 213 22.28 -4.70 -8.83
CA ALA A 213 21.54 -4.36 -7.64
C ALA A 213 20.80 -5.58 -7.07
N PRO A 214 21.43 -6.33 -6.15
CA PRO A 214 21.00 -7.67 -5.73
C PRO A 214 19.65 -7.70 -4.99
N TYR A 215 19.12 -6.54 -4.61
CA TYR A 215 17.82 -6.42 -3.91
C TYR A 215 16.74 -5.79 -4.79
N ASP A 216 17.11 -5.30 -5.99
CA ASP A 216 16.14 -4.68 -6.89
C ASP A 216 15.30 -5.71 -7.63
N PHE A 217 14.12 -5.28 -8.07
CA PHE A 217 13.14 -6.12 -8.78
C PHE A 217 13.01 -5.70 -10.23
N SER A 218 12.51 -6.63 -11.06
CA SER A 218 12.03 -6.37 -12.42
C SER A 218 10.86 -7.31 -12.71
N PHE A 219 9.75 -6.78 -13.20
CA PHE A 219 8.53 -7.56 -13.49
C PHE A 219 8.08 -7.48 -14.95
N SER A 220 8.61 -6.52 -15.74
CA SER A 220 8.24 -6.35 -17.16
C SER A 220 8.50 -7.59 -18.00
N GLY A 221 9.58 -8.32 -17.72
CA GLY A 221 9.90 -9.58 -18.39
C GLY A 221 8.89 -10.70 -18.11
N LEU A 222 8.40 -10.79 -16.88
CA LEU A 222 7.37 -11.74 -16.47
C LEU A 222 6.04 -11.48 -17.20
N LYS A 223 5.59 -10.22 -17.20
CA LYS A 223 4.40 -9.81 -17.94
C LYS A 223 4.49 -10.19 -19.41
N THR A 224 5.58 -9.84 -20.06
CA THR A 224 5.82 -10.15 -21.49
C THR A 224 5.81 -11.65 -21.76
N ALA A 225 6.39 -12.44 -20.86
CA ALA A 225 6.39 -13.90 -20.98
C ALA A 225 4.97 -14.50 -20.95
N VAL A 226 4.10 -14.00 -20.05
CA VAL A 226 2.69 -14.45 -19.99
C VAL A 226 1.91 -14.02 -21.23
N ILE A 227 2.09 -12.80 -21.71
CA ILE A 227 1.45 -12.33 -22.94
C ILE A 227 1.85 -13.22 -24.13
N ASN A 228 3.15 -13.49 -24.27
CA ASN A 228 3.65 -14.36 -25.33
C ASN A 228 3.14 -15.81 -25.19
N LEU A 229 3.07 -16.35 -23.97
CA LEU A 229 2.51 -17.67 -23.70
C LEU A 229 1.06 -17.77 -24.21
N ILE A 230 0.22 -16.79 -23.88
CA ILE A 230 -1.19 -16.75 -24.26
C ILE A 230 -1.32 -16.64 -25.80
N HIS A 231 -0.59 -15.70 -26.42
CA HIS A 231 -0.65 -15.50 -27.87
C HIS A 231 -0.15 -16.72 -28.65
N ASN A 232 0.98 -17.30 -28.24
CA ASN A 232 1.54 -18.50 -28.91
C ASN A 232 0.61 -19.71 -28.80
N SER A 233 -0.07 -19.87 -27.66
CA SER A 233 -1.03 -20.95 -27.46
C SER A 233 -2.28 -20.77 -28.33
N ALA A 234 -2.80 -19.54 -28.38
CA ALA A 234 -3.93 -19.22 -29.25
C ALA A 234 -3.61 -19.46 -30.74
N GLN A 235 -2.42 -19.07 -31.20
CA GLN A 235 -1.98 -19.36 -32.59
C GLN A 235 -1.86 -20.85 -32.90
N LYS A 236 -1.50 -21.67 -31.90
CA LYS A 236 -1.39 -23.12 -32.04
C LYS A 236 -2.72 -23.87 -31.81
N GLY A 237 -3.79 -23.16 -31.51
CA GLY A 237 -5.08 -23.76 -31.16
C GLY A 237 -5.04 -24.58 -29.86
N VAL A 238 -4.08 -24.29 -28.96
CA VAL A 238 -3.96 -24.95 -27.65
C VAL A 238 -4.66 -24.10 -26.59
N GLU A 239 -5.64 -24.69 -25.95
CA GLU A 239 -6.31 -24.05 -24.82
C GLU A 239 -5.44 -24.17 -23.57
N LEU A 240 -5.17 -23.02 -22.92
CA LEU A 240 -4.43 -22.97 -21.66
C LEU A 240 -5.36 -23.10 -20.46
N ASN A 241 -4.99 -23.93 -19.49
CA ASN A 241 -5.64 -23.90 -18.20
C ASN A 241 -5.35 -22.56 -17.51
N LYS A 242 -6.38 -21.74 -17.37
CA LYS A 242 -6.28 -20.39 -16.80
C LYS A 242 -5.75 -20.40 -15.35
N ALA A 243 -6.14 -21.40 -14.56
CA ALA A 243 -5.66 -21.54 -13.18
C ALA A 243 -4.16 -21.82 -13.13
N ASP A 244 -3.65 -22.65 -14.03
CA ASP A 244 -2.22 -22.96 -14.11
C ASP A 244 -1.38 -21.75 -14.55
N VAL A 245 -1.88 -20.95 -15.49
CA VAL A 245 -1.22 -19.69 -15.89
C VAL A 245 -1.15 -18.72 -14.71
N CYS A 246 -2.27 -18.53 -13.99
CA CYS A 246 -2.33 -17.69 -12.81
C CYS A 246 -1.39 -18.18 -11.70
N ALA A 247 -1.38 -19.49 -11.44
CA ALA A 247 -0.54 -20.08 -10.40
C ALA A 247 0.96 -19.94 -10.73
N SER A 248 1.34 -20.19 -12.01
CA SER A 248 2.72 -20.06 -12.46
C SER A 248 3.20 -18.61 -12.41
N PHE A 249 2.35 -17.65 -12.82
CA PHE A 249 2.67 -16.22 -12.75
C PHE A 249 2.80 -15.74 -11.31
N ARG A 250 1.79 -16.04 -10.45
CA ARG A 250 1.81 -15.71 -9.02
C ARG A 250 3.07 -16.24 -8.34
N TYR A 251 3.40 -17.50 -8.62
CA TYR A 251 4.61 -18.13 -8.09
C TYR A 251 5.88 -17.37 -8.50
N ALA A 252 6.03 -17.04 -9.79
CA ALA A 252 7.21 -16.35 -10.29
C ALA A 252 7.38 -14.95 -9.67
N VAL A 253 6.28 -14.19 -9.49
CA VAL A 253 6.32 -12.87 -8.83
C VAL A 253 6.68 -13.02 -7.36
N VAL A 254 6.02 -13.93 -6.64
CA VAL A 254 6.25 -14.13 -5.19
C VAL A 254 7.66 -14.65 -4.94
N ASP A 255 8.15 -15.58 -5.74
CA ASP A 255 9.51 -16.11 -5.63
C ASP A 255 10.57 -14.99 -5.80
N CYS A 256 10.37 -14.08 -6.76
CA CYS A 256 11.25 -12.93 -6.94
C CYS A 256 11.24 -12.00 -5.71
N LEU A 257 10.04 -11.64 -5.21
CA LEU A 257 9.88 -10.78 -4.05
C LEU A 257 10.52 -11.38 -2.80
N VAL A 258 10.21 -12.64 -2.51
CA VAL A 258 10.69 -13.34 -1.31
C VAL A 258 12.21 -13.55 -1.36
N THR A 259 12.75 -13.99 -2.50
CA THR A 259 14.20 -14.25 -2.65
C THR A 259 15.01 -12.99 -2.36
N ASN A 260 14.65 -11.85 -2.97
CA ASN A 260 15.39 -10.60 -2.79
C ASN A 260 15.18 -10.01 -1.39
N PHE A 261 13.98 -10.14 -0.83
CA PHE A 261 13.69 -9.64 0.52
C PHE A 261 14.42 -10.43 1.61
N ILE A 262 14.42 -11.76 1.54
CA ILE A 262 15.16 -12.61 2.49
C ILE A 262 16.66 -12.37 2.34
N LYS A 263 17.18 -12.28 1.09
CA LYS A 263 18.58 -11.95 0.87
C LYS A 263 18.97 -10.61 1.50
N ALA A 264 18.16 -9.57 1.31
CA ALA A 264 18.41 -8.27 1.95
C ALA A 264 18.41 -8.37 3.48
N ALA A 265 17.50 -9.15 4.06
CA ALA A 265 17.43 -9.37 5.49
C ALA A 265 18.68 -10.08 6.04
N GLU A 266 19.14 -11.13 5.34
CA GLU A 266 20.36 -11.87 5.70
C GLU A 266 21.60 -10.97 5.64
N ASP A 267 21.80 -10.27 4.53
CA ASP A 267 22.96 -9.41 4.29
C ASP A 267 23.02 -8.22 5.27
N LEU A 268 21.86 -7.72 5.72
CA LEU A 268 21.74 -6.61 6.69
C LEU A 268 21.64 -7.08 8.15
N GLY A 269 21.58 -8.38 8.39
CA GLY A 269 21.43 -8.96 9.73
C GLY A 269 20.08 -8.64 10.38
N GLN A 270 19.04 -8.32 9.59
CA GLN A 270 17.71 -8.00 10.08
C GLN A 270 16.86 -9.26 10.27
N LYS A 271 16.29 -9.40 11.48
CA LYS A 271 15.45 -10.55 11.85
C LYS A 271 13.96 -10.18 12.06
N LYS A 272 13.64 -8.90 12.02
CA LYS A 272 12.29 -8.39 12.14
C LYS A 272 11.81 -7.92 10.77
N LEU A 273 10.92 -8.68 10.15
CA LEU A 273 10.43 -8.46 8.81
C LEU A 273 8.96 -8.03 8.82
N VAL A 274 8.62 -7.15 7.90
CA VAL A 274 7.28 -6.56 7.76
C VAL A 274 6.89 -6.58 6.29
N ILE A 275 5.60 -6.79 5.96
CA ILE A 275 5.06 -6.54 4.62
C ILE A 275 3.99 -5.46 4.66
N ALA A 276 3.85 -4.70 3.59
CA ALA A 276 2.89 -3.60 3.47
C ALA A 276 2.43 -3.37 2.02
N GLY A 277 1.31 -2.67 1.84
CA GLY A 277 0.73 -2.35 0.54
C GLY A 277 -0.25 -3.41 0.04
N GLY A 278 -1.03 -3.09 -1.01
CA GLY A 278 -2.14 -3.92 -1.49
C GLY A 278 -1.74 -5.35 -1.87
N VAL A 279 -0.55 -5.54 -2.46
CA VAL A 279 -0.05 -6.88 -2.82
C VAL A 279 0.33 -7.71 -1.59
N SER A 280 0.51 -7.09 -0.42
CA SER A 280 0.73 -7.81 0.85
C SER A 280 -0.47 -8.67 1.27
N ALA A 281 -1.64 -8.48 0.67
CA ALA A 281 -2.81 -9.34 0.85
C ALA A 281 -2.69 -10.68 0.11
N ASN A 282 -1.75 -10.82 -0.85
CA ASN A 282 -1.57 -12.03 -1.65
C ASN A 282 -1.30 -13.25 -0.76
N SER A 283 -2.10 -14.30 -0.95
CA SER A 283 -2.13 -15.48 -0.09
C SER A 283 -0.80 -16.25 -0.11
N LEU A 284 -0.19 -16.40 -1.30
CA LEU A 284 1.07 -17.11 -1.47
C LEU A 284 2.24 -16.33 -0.86
N LEU A 285 2.28 -15.00 -1.06
CA LEU A 285 3.32 -14.13 -0.48
C LEU A 285 3.33 -14.24 1.05
N ARG A 286 2.15 -14.11 1.68
CA ARG A 286 2.01 -14.22 3.13
C ARG A 286 2.47 -15.56 3.66
N ARG A 287 2.01 -16.66 3.04
CA ARG A 287 2.37 -18.03 3.43
C ARG A 287 3.86 -18.27 3.29
N THR A 288 4.44 -17.93 2.14
CA THR A 288 5.87 -18.18 1.86
C THR A 288 6.77 -17.40 2.81
N LEU A 289 6.48 -16.11 3.06
CA LEU A 289 7.28 -15.31 4.01
C LEU A 289 7.15 -15.80 5.45
N ALA A 290 5.95 -16.21 5.88
CA ALA A 290 5.77 -16.80 7.20
C ALA A 290 6.60 -18.09 7.38
N GLU A 291 6.62 -18.96 6.35
CA GLU A 291 7.42 -20.18 6.35
C GLU A 291 8.93 -19.88 6.36
N GLU A 292 9.41 -18.93 5.54
CA GLU A 292 10.82 -18.56 5.48
C GLU A 292 11.32 -17.91 6.78
N CYS A 293 10.51 -17.06 7.41
CA CYS A 293 10.82 -16.49 8.72
C CYS A 293 10.84 -17.55 9.81
N LYS A 294 9.86 -18.47 9.82
CA LYS A 294 9.80 -19.58 10.78
C LYS A 294 11.03 -20.49 10.69
N LYS A 295 11.51 -20.82 9.47
CA LYS A 295 12.72 -21.63 9.26
C LYS A 295 13.99 -20.99 9.85
N ARG A 296 14.03 -19.65 9.93
CA ARG A 296 15.19 -18.85 10.37
C ARG A 296 15.08 -18.35 11.80
N ASP A 297 13.96 -18.64 12.48
CA ASP A 297 13.64 -18.07 13.80
C ASP A 297 13.63 -16.53 13.76
N TRP A 298 12.93 -15.98 12.76
CA TRP A 298 12.74 -14.54 12.55
C TRP A 298 11.30 -14.11 12.82
N GLU A 299 11.13 -12.87 13.27
CA GLU A 299 9.81 -12.27 13.46
C GLU A 299 9.21 -11.82 12.12
N MET A 300 7.93 -12.14 11.88
CA MET A 300 7.20 -11.70 10.70
C MET A 300 5.91 -10.98 11.09
N TYR A 301 5.78 -9.73 10.65
CA TYR A 301 4.61 -8.89 10.87
C TYR A 301 3.89 -8.62 9.56
N MET A 302 2.57 -8.77 9.59
CA MET A 302 1.70 -8.57 8.43
C MET A 302 0.49 -7.74 8.85
N PRO A 303 0.01 -6.80 8.02
CA PRO A 303 -1.20 -6.08 8.35
C PRO A 303 -2.42 -7.00 8.20
N GLU A 304 -3.50 -6.68 8.89
CA GLU A 304 -4.80 -7.30 8.59
C GLU A 304 -5.16 -7.06 7.12
N LYS A 305 -5.84 -8.03 6.49
CA LYS A 305 -6.15 -7.94 5.05
C LYS A 305 -6.98 -6.71 4.71
N SER A 306 -7.87 -6.30 5.59
CA SER A 306 -8.68 -5.08 5.49
C SER A 306 -7.86 -3.79 5.45
N LEU A 307 -6.63 -3.81 5.96
CA LEU A 307 -5.71 -2.66 6.02
C LEU A 307 -4.59 -2.72 4.97
N CYS A 308 -4.60 -3.71 4.07
CA CYS A 308 -3.60 -3.81 3.01
C CYS A 308 -3.85 -2.79 1.87
N GLY A 309 -5.12 -2.56 1.50
CA GLY A 309 -5.52 -1.57 0.50
C GLY A 309 -5.46 -0.13 1.01
N ASP A 310 -5.75 0.82 0.12
CA ASP A 310 -5.76 2.23 0.47
C ASP A 310 -6.90 2.53 1.46
N ASN A 311 -6.56 3.15 2.57
CA ASN A 311 -7.49 3.52 3.64
C ASN A 311 -6.94 4.69 4.45
N ALA A 312 -7.79 5.42 5.16
CA ALA A 312 -7.35 6.56 5.97
C ALA A 312 -6.83 6.18 7.35
N ALA A 313 -7.12 4.98 7.85
CA ALA A 313 -6.59 4.56 9.15
C ALA A 313 -5.06 4.45 9.12
N MET A 314 -4.49 3.93 8.02
CA MET A 314 -3.04 3.89 7.80
C MET A 314 -2.43 5.30 7.77
N VAL A 315 -3.15 6.27 7.18
CA VAL A 315 -2.73 7.69 7.15
C VAL A 315 -2.77 8.30 8.56
N GLY A 316 -3.80 7.99 9.34
CA GLY A 316 -3.90 8.44 10.73
C GLY A 316 -2.81 7.87 11.62
N SER A 317 -2.46 6.60 11.41
CA SER A 317 -1.35 5.94 12.10
C SER A 317 -0.01 6.63 11.81
N GLN A 318 0.35 6.81 10.54
CA GLN A 318 1.59 7.53 10.18
C GLN A 318 1.52 9.00 10.62
N GLY A 319 0.38 9.66 10.42
CA GLY A 319 0.16 11.05 10.79
C GLY A 319 0.41 11.34 12.27
N TYR A 320 0.08 10.41 13.14
CA TYR A 320 0.40 10.50 14.57
C TYR A 320 1.92 10.61 14.81
N TYR A 321 2.71 9.75 14.18
CA TYR A 321 4.18 9.79 14.34
C TYR A 321 4.81 11.00 13.67
N GLU A 322 4.29 11.43 12.51
CA GLU A 322 4.73 12.66 11.85
C GLU A 322 4.43 13.89 12.74
N PHE A 323 3.24 13.95 13.35
CA PHE A 323 2.89 15.01 14.29
C PHE A 323 3.82 15.04 15.50
N LEU A 324 4.10 13.88 16.12
CA LEU A 324 5.02 13.80 17.26
C LEU A 324 6.45 14.21 16.90
N SER A 325 6.88 14.02 15.65
CA SER A 325 8.18 14.47 15.17
C SER A 325 8.23 15.97 14.85
N GLY A 326 7.10 16.67 14.93
CA GLY A 326 6.99 18.10 14.62
C GLY A 326 6.81 18.39 13.12
N ASN A 327 6.50 17.37 12.30
CA ASN A 327 6.22 17.56 10.88
C ASN A 327 4.82 18.15 10.68
N ILE A 328 4.73 19.48 10.74
CA ILE A 328 3.49 20.25 10.61
C ILE A 328 3.62 21.17 9.40
N ALA A 329 2.62 21.12 8.52
CA ALA A 329 2.57 21.97 7.34
C ALA A 329 1.67 23.20 7.52
N GLY A 330 1.97 24.23 6.76
CA GLY A 330 1.09 25.40 6.61
C GLY A 330 0.17 25.25 5.39
N THR A 331 -0.59 26.32 5.11
CA THR A 331 -1.48 26.41 3.95
C THR A 331 -0.75 26.42 2.60
N ASN A 332 0.57 26.50 2.57
CA ASN A 332 1.43 26.34 1.41
C ASN A 332 1.71 24.88 1.06
N LEU A 333 1.23 23.89 1.82
CA LEU A 333 1.34 22.48 1.47
C LEU A 333 0.84 22.23 0.06
N ASN A 334 1.63 21.49 -0.74
CA ASN A 334 1.27 21.09 -2.09
C ASN A 334 1.31 19.56 -2.24
N ALA A 335 0.61 19.05 -3.24
CA ALA A 335 0.64 17.64 -3.59
C ALA A 335 1.77 17.35 -4.59
N PHE A 336 2.32 16.11 -4.53
CA PHE A 336 3.35 15.64 -5.45
C PHE A 336 2.99 14.26 -6.00
N ALA A 337 2.93 14.15 -7.34
CA ALA A 337 2.63 12.85 -7.98
C ALA A 337 3.71 11.79 -7.71
N THR A 338 4.95 12.24 -7.54
CA THR A 338 6.10 11.37 -7.25
C THR A 338 6.93 11.96 -6.11
N MET A 339 7.28 11.12 -5.15
CA MET A 339 8.18 11.46 -4.05
C MET A 339 8.84 10.19 -3.51
N SER A 340 10.13 10.28 -3.17
CA SER A 340 10.80 9.18 -2.49
C SER A 340 10.30 9.06 -1.05
N ILE A 341 10.07 7.83 -0.58
CA ILE A 341 9.70 7.54 0.81
C ILE A 341 10.73 8.08 1.83
N GLU A 342 11.97 8.28 1.40
CA GLU A 342 13.06 8.81 2.22
C GLU A 342 12.89 10.32 2.53
N LYS A 343 12.08 11.03 1.72
CA LYS A 343 11.84 12.48 1.82
C LYS A 343 10.50 12.86 2.44
N GLY A 344 9.68 11.88 2.72
CA GLY A 344 8.34 12.08 3.25
C GLY A 344 8.33 12.56 4.70
#